data_69557ce4740ba714c1e823da342aa61b
#
_entry.id   69557ce4740ba714c1e823da342aa61b
#
_cell.length_a   1.000
_cell.length_b   1.000
_cell.length_c   1.000
_cell.angle_alpha   90.00
_cell.angle_beta   90.00
_cell.angle_gamma   90.00
#
_symmetry.space_group_name_H-M   'P 1'
#
loop_
_entity.id
_entity.type
_entity.pdbx_description
1 polymer ?
#
loop_
_entity_poly.entity_id
_entity_poly.type
_entity_poly.pdbx_seq_one_letter_code
_entity_poly.pdbx_strand_id
1 'polypeptide(L)'
;MHPTPFLRHFCLALGSALACAPAYAQLRDVELKAAFIYNFAQFTVWPDMGRAREPFLVCASPDSALWSSLQSFNGKPVNGRAWNTVDIATRPRPGDCSVLVLARSAELPAPAPGMLVVRDGAGRGAAIILVDGDEHIRFDVDTEAATRNGLRFSSKLLRLARNVL
;
A
#
# COMPACT_ATOMS: atom_id res chain seq x y z
N MET A 1 -15.16 -44.80 -61.68
CA MET A 1 -13.86 -44.24 -61.24
C MET A 1 -14.14 -43.03 -60.34
N HIS A 2 -14.07 -43.22 -59.01
CA HIS A 2 -14.39 -42.20 -58.03
C HIS A 2 -13.07 -41.68 -57.43
N PRO A 3 -12.84 -40.38 -57.33
CA PRO A 3 -11.81 -39.86 -56.45
C PRO A 3 -12.41 -39.56 -55.08
N THR A 4 -11.73 -40.04 -54.05
CA THR A 4 -11.96 -39.93 -52.62
C THR A 4 -11.80 -38.49 -52.11
N PRO A 5 -12.63 -38.02 -51.13
CA PRO A 5 -12.41 -36.78 -50.43
C PRO A 5 -11.71 -37.06 -49.06
N PHE A 6 -10.40 -36.89 -49.02
CA PHE A 6 -9.65 -36.79 -47.76
C PHE A 6 -8.88 -35.47 -47.75
N LEU A 7 -9.49 -34.42 -47.20
CA LEU A 7 -8.75 -33.27 -46.64
C LEU A 7 -9.71 -32.24 -46.00
N ARG A 8 -10.26 -32.57 -44.88
CA ARG A 8 -10.95 -31.58 -44.01
C ARG A 8 -10.92 -32.11 -42.60
N HIS A 9 -9.97 -31.76 -41.77
CA HIS A 9 -10.01 -31.72 -40.30
C HIS A 9 -8.60 -31.51 -39.74
N PHE A 10 -7.99 -30.35 -40.04
CA PHE A 10 -6.77 -29.99 -39.33
C PHE A 10 -6.64 -28.45 -39.23
N CYS A 11 -7.54 -27.82 -38.48
CA CYS A 11 -7.41 -26.40 -38.08
C CYS A 11 -8.38 -26.09 -36.94
N LEU A 12 -8.18 -26.67 -35.74
CA LEU A 12 -8.90 -26.23 -34.55
C LEU A 12 -8.19 -26.71 -33.26
N ALA A 13 -6.96 -26.21 -33.04
CA ALA A 13 -6.29 -26.36 -31.75
C ALA A 13 -5.13 -25.37 -31.57
N LEU A 14 -5.38 -24.06 -31.74
CA LEU A 14 -4.39 -23.03 -31.41
C LEU A 14 -5.13 -21.76 -30.95
N GLY A 15 -5.71 -21.79 -29.76
CA GLY A 15 -6.48 -20.64 -29.28
C GLY A 15 -6.79 -20.67 -27.79
N SER A 16 -5.86 -21.03 -26.89
CA SER A 16 -6.14 -20.97 -25.44
C SER A 16 -4.89 -20.87 -24.59
N ALA A 17 -4.00 -19.90 -24.87
CA ALA A 17 -2.80 -19.71 -24.06
C ALA A 17 -2.41 -18.23 -23.82
N LEU A 18 -3.37 -17.30 -23.73
CA LEU A 18 -3.03 -15.88 -23.52
C LEU A 18 -3.89 -15.16 -22.47
N ALA A 19 -4.32 -15.80 -21.39
CA ALA A 19 -5.17 -15.13 -20.38
C ALA A 19 -4.55 -15.01 -18.97
N CYS A 20 -3.26 -15.27 -18.76
CA CYS A 20 -2.65 -15.22 -17.40
C CYS A 20 -1.79 -13.99 -17.08
N ALA A 21 -1.54 -13.08 -18.02
CA ALA A 21 -0.64 -11.95 -17.80
C ALA A 21 -1.14 -10.86 -16.80
N PRO A 22 -2.43 -10.46 -16.74
CA PRO A 22 -2.84 -9.36 -15.88
C PRO A 22 -2.82 -9.67 -14.37
N ALA A 23 -3.05 -10.92 -13.98
CA ALA A 23 -3.11 -11.29 -12.56
C ALA A 23 -1.74 -11.18 -11.86
N TYR A 24 -0.66 -11.52 -12.53
CA TYR A 24 0.69 -11.41 -11.97
C TYR A 24 1.16 -9.96 -11.80
N ALA A 25 0.76 -9.07 -12.70
CA ALA A 25 1.08 -7.65 -12.61
C ALA A 25 0.41 -7.01 -11.39
N GLN A 26 -0.88 -7.27 -11.17
CA GLN A 26 -1.62 -6.74 -10.01
C GLN A 26 -1.05 -7.24 -8.68
N LEU A 27 -0.66 -8.50 -8.58
CA LEU A 27 -0.06 -9.05 -7.35
C LEU A 27 1.26 -8.34 -7.03
N ARG A 28 2.11 -8.13 -8.02
CA ARG A 28 3.38 -7.40 -7.84
C ARG A 28 3.17 -5.95 -7.39
N ASP A 29 2.14 -5.29 -7.89
CA ASP A 29 1.83 -3.91 -7.53
C ASP A 29 1.39 -3.78 -6.05
N VAL A 30 0.53 -4.68 -5.57
CA VAL A 30 0.10 -4.65 -4.16
C VAL A 30 1.25 -5.00 -3.20
N GLU A 31 2.12 -5.95 -3.56
CA GLU A 31 3.32 -6.27 -2.79
C GLU A 31 4.29 -5.08 -2.74
N LEU A 32 4.48 -4.40 -3.87
CA LEU A 32 5.33 -3.23 -3.98
C LEU A 32 4.77 -2.05 -3.17
N LYS A 33 3.46 -1.79 -3.22
CA LYS A 33 2.80 -0.78 -2.38
C LYS A 33 3.00 -1.05 -0.90
N ALA A 34 2.82 -2.30 -0.46
CA ALA A 34 3.04 -2.67 0.94
C ALA A 34 4.51 -2.47 1.36
N ALA A 35 5.47 -2.78 0.49
CA ALA A 35 6.88 -2.51 0.71
C ALA A 35 7.18 -1.00 0.80
N PHE A 36 6.54 -0.18 -0.03
CA PHE A 36 6.63 1.28 0.10
C PHE A 36 6.11 1.75 1.45
N ILE A 37 4.93 1.27 1.90
CA ILE A 37 4.35 1.65 3.20
C ILE A 37 5.30 1.28 4.34
N TYR A 38 5.92 0.10 4.30
CA TYR A 38 6.93 -0.30 5.27
C TYR A 38 8.13 0.66 5.27
N ASN A 39 8.63 1.03 4.10
CA ASN A 39 9.72 1.99 3.96
C ASN A 39 9.33 3.40 4.42
N PHE A 40 8.11 3.86 4.15
CA PHE A 40 7.63 5.14 4.67
C PHE A 40 7.69 5.17 6.19
N ALA A 41 7.27 4.09 6.85
CA ALA A 41 7.37 3.97 8.31
C ALA A 41 8.81 4.04 8.80
N GLN A 42 9.77 3.43 8.10
CA GLN A 42 11.19 3.47 8.43
C GLN A 42 11.83 4.86 8.26
N PHE A 43 11.37 5.63 7.25
CA PHE A 43 11.92 6.95 6.94
C PHE A 43 11.11 8.12 7.51
N THR A 44 10.13 7.84 8.34
CA THR A 44 9.38 8.83 9.12
C THR A 44 10.05 9.04 10.46
N VAL A 45 10.18 10.29 10.87
CA VAL A 45 10.60 10.68 12.22
C VAL A 45 9.34 10.80 13.06
N TRP A 46 9.21 9.91 14.03
CA TRP A 46 8.07 9.80 14.92
C TRP A 46 8.25 10.64 16.17
N PRO A 47 7.19 11.27 16.70
CA PRO A 47 7.27 11.92 17.99
C PRO A 47 7.49 10.89 19.09
N ASP A 48 8.19 11.27 20.15
CA ASP A 48 8.28 10.44 21.35
C ASP A 48 6.94 10.46 22.09
N MET A 49 6.25 9.34 22.07
CA MET A 49 4.96 9.15 22.73
C MET A 49 5.02 8.15 23.89
N GLY A 50 6.23 7.78 24.33
CA GLY A 50 6.41 6.77 25.38
C GLY A 50 6.04 5.34 24.97
N ARG A 51 5.79 5.09 23.67
CA ARG A 51 5.30 3.80 23.14
C ARG A 51 6.42 2.85 22.70
N ALA A 52 7.63 3.02 23.17
CA ALA A 52 8.79 2.23 22.72
C ALA A 52 8.63 0.72 22.90
N ARG A 53 7.80 0.27 23.83
CA ARG A 53 7.52 -1.15 24.12
C ARG A 53 6.24 -1.67 23.47
N GLU A 54 5.43 -0.81 22.88
CA GLU A 54 4.18 -1.20 22.22
C GLU A 54 4.44 -1.64 20.79
N PRO A 55 3.60 -2.55 20.23
CA PRO A 55 3.68 -2.90 18.82
C PRO A 55 3.50 -1.67 17.93
N PHE A 56 4.13 -1.69 16.75
CA PHE A 56 3.91 -0.69 15.71
C PHE A 56 2.65 -1.06 14.93
N LEU A 57 1.52 -0.44 15.28
CA LEU A 57 0.21 -0.80 14.74
C LEU A 57 0.00 -0.18 13.35
N VAL A 58 -0.33 -1.04 12.39
CA VAL A 58 -0.66 -0.66 11.02
C VAL A 58 -2.09 -1.08 10.73
N CYS A 59 -2.97 -0.10 10.70
CA CYS A 59 -4.39 -0.30 10.55
C CYS A 59 -4.80 -0.22 9.09
N ALA A 60 -5.53 -1.22 8.62
CA ALA A 60 -6.11 -1.26 7.28
C ALA A 60 -7.44 -2.03 7.33
N SER A 61 -8.27 -1.88 6.30
CA SER A 61 -9.43 -2.75 6.13
C SER A 61 -8.99 -4.13 5.65
N PRO A 62 -9.55 -5.24 6.19
CA PRO A 62 -9.35 -6.57 5.65
C PRO A 62 -9.79 -6.73 4.19
N ASP A 63 -10.73 -5.90 3.74
CA ASP A 63 -11.21 -5.87 2.35
C ASP A 63 -10.25 -5.13 1.39
N SER A 64 -9.19 -4.51 1.93
CA SER A 64 -8.16 -3.86 1.11
C SER A 64 -7.32 -4.90 0.37
N ALA A 65 -7.05 -4.65 -0.92
CA ALA A 65 -6.11 -5.46 -1.69
C ALA A 65 -4.71 -5.54 -1.05
N LEU A 66 -4.33 -4.54 -0.24
CA LEU A 66 -3.04 -4.48 0.45
C LEU A 66 -2.98 -5.34 1.71
N TRP A 67 -4.12 -5.84 2.21
CA TRP A 67 -4.22 -6.49 3.53
C TRP A 67 -3.21 -7.62 3.72
N SER A 68 -3.23 -8.63 2.86
CA SER A 68 -2.33 -9.78 2.97
C SER A 68 -0.86 -9.41 2.81
N SER A 69 -0.56 -8.47 1.91
CA SER A 69 0.80 -7.98 1.69
C SER A 69 1.32 -7.18 2.89
N LEU A 70 0.48 -6.38 3.57
CA LEU A 70 0.83 -5.70 4.82
C LEU A 70 1.10 -6.69 5.95
N GLN A 71 0.31 -7.77 6.04
CA GLN A 71 0.52 -8.82 7.04
C GLN A 71 1.85 -9.57 6.86
N SER A 72 2.40 -9.63 5.66
CA SER A 72 3.72 -10.25 5.41
C SER A 72 4.88 -9.55 6.14
N PHE A 73 4.65 -8.33 6.61
CA PHE A 73 5.60 -7.57 7.42
C PHE A 73 5.43 -7.77 8.93
N ASN A 74 4.41 -8.51 9.39
CA ASN A 74 4.19 -8.74 10.82
C ASN A 74 5.46 -9.29 11.49
N GLY A 75 5.82 -8.70 12.62
CA GLY A 75 7.05 -9.01 13.36
C GLY A 75 8.30 -8.28 12.89
N LYS A 76 8.31 -7.66 11.68
CA LYS A 76 9.47 -6.88 11.23
C LYS A 76 9.60 -5.57 12.03
N PRO A 77 10.83 -5.16 12.36
CA PRO A 77 11.04 -4.00 13.21
C PRO A 77 10.85 -2.68 12.46
N VAL A 78 10.16 -1.74 13.10
CA VAL A 78 10.13 -0.31 12.75
C VAL A 78 10.53 0.48 13.99
N ASN A 79 11.69 1.13 13.95
CA ASN A 79 12.24 1.87 15.09
C ASN A 79 12.21 1.08 16.40
N GLY A 80 12.57 -0.20 16.36
CA GLY A 80 12.61 -1.10 17.52
C GLY A 80 11.26 -1.68 17.95
N ARG A 81 10.16 -1.31 17.30
CA ARG A 81 8.81 -1.82 17.56
C ARG A 81 8.41 -2.83 16.48
N ALA A 82 7.81 -3.95 16.87
CA ALA A 82 7.35 -4.96 15.92
C ALA A 82 6.12 -4.47 15.14
N TRP A 83 6.19 -4.49 13.80
CA TRP A 83 5.05 -4.24 12.93
C TRP A 83 3.93 -5.23 13.20
N ASN A 84 2.72 -4.73 13.34
CA ASN A 84 1.52 -5.53 13.52
C ASN A 84 0.35 -4.96 12.72
N THR A 85 -0.07 -5.67 11.68
CA THR A 85 -1.22 -5.29 10.85
C THR A 85 -2.50 -5.68 11.56
N VAL A 86 -3.39 -4.72 11.73
CA VAL A 86 -4.65 -4.89 12.46
C VAL A 86 -5.83 -4.33 11.67
N ASP A 87 -7.00 -4.95 11.85
CA ASP A 87 -8.24 -4.46 11.28
C ASP A 87 -8.62 -3.12 11.92
N ILE A 88 -8.79 -2.08 11.07
CA ILE A 88 -9.18 -0.74 11.48
C ILE A 88 -10.52 -0.74 12.25
N ALA A 89 -11.45 -1.61 11.88
CA ALA A 89 -12.76 -1.70 12.53
C ALA A 89 -12.66 -2.15 14.00
N THR A 90 -11.58 -2.81 14.39
CA THR A 90 -11.34 -3.26 15.77
C THR A 90 -10.72 -2.18 16.67
N ARG A 91 -10.38 -1.00 16.12
CA ARG A 91 -9.76 0.10 16.85
C ARG A 91 -10.78 1.17 17.20
N PRO A 92 -10.94 1.49 18.49
CA PRO A 92 -11.91 2.49 18.92
C PRO A 92 -11.54 3.91 18.45
N ARG A 93 -10.25 4.18 18.21
CA ARG A 93 -9.75 5.46 17.72
C ARG A 93 -8.70 5.25 16.63
N PRO A 94 -8.82 5.97 15.50
CA PRO A 94 -7.78 5.93 14.47
C PRO A 94 -6.38 6.32 14.99
N GLY A 95 -6.30 7.20 15.99
CA GLY A 95 -5.03 7.62 16.62
C GLY A 95 -4.29 6.53 17.40
N ASP A 96 -4.90 5.38 17.63
CA ASP A 96 -4.21 4.22 18.21
C ASP A 96 -3.27 3.56 17.15
N CYS A 97 -3.47 3.85 15.88
CA CYS A 97 -2.66 3.36 14.77
C CYS A 97 -1.40 4.20 14.59
N SER A 98 -0.24 3.56 14.43
CA SER A 98 0.97 4.25 13.99
C SER A 98 0.88 4.58 12.49
N VAL A 99 0.43 3.64 11.67
CA VAL A 99 0.09 3.88 10.26
C VAL A 99 -1.37 3.54 10.02
N LEU A 100 -2.06 4.42 9.32
CA LEU A 100 -3.41 4.21 8.86
C LEU A 100 -3.43 4.15 7.33
N VAL A 101 -3.78 3.00 6.77
CA VAL A 101 -3.87 2.79 5.32
C VAL A 101 -5.32 2.91 4.88
N LEU A 102 -5.59 3.90 4.06
CA LEU A 102 -6.93 4.24 3.56
C LEU A 102 -7.09 3.91 2.08
N ALA A 103 -8.23 3.37 1.71
CA ALA A 103 -8.64 3.30 0.31
C ALA A 103 -8.89 4.71 -0.27
N ARG A 104 -8.91 4.81 -1.61
CA ARG A 104 -9.12 6.07 -2.34
C ARG A 104 -10.35 6.85 -1.86
N SER A 105 -11.48 6.16 -1.66
CA SER A 105 -12.77 6.75 -1.30
C SER A 105 -12.99 6.91 0.20
N ALA A 106 -12.07 6.45 1.05
CA ALA A 106 -12.25 6.54 2.49
C ALA A 106 -12.13 7.98 2.98
N GLU A 107 -12.94 8.33 3.98
CA GLU A 107 -12.84 9.62 4.65
C GLU A 107 -11.54 9.72 5.46
N LEU A 108 -11.01 10.93 5.55
CA LEU A 108 -9.85 11.21 6.40
C LEU A 108 -10.30 11.30 7.86
N PRO A 109 -9.60 10.62 8.77
CA PRO A 109 -9.84 10.81 10.19
C PRO A 109 -9.37 12.19 10.64
N ALA A 110 -9.83 12.60 11.81
CA ALA A 110 -9.24 13.75 12.50
C ALA A 110 -7.73 13.53 12.73
N PRO A 111 -6.91 14.58 12.66
CA PRO A 111 -5.49 14.50 12.97
C PRO A 111 -5.26 13.92 14.37
N ALA A 112 -4.27 13.04 14.48
CA ALA A 112 -3.87 12.44 15.75
C ALA A 112 -2.33 12.36 15.85
N PRO A 113 -1.74 12.72 17.00
CA PRO A 113 -0.29 12.67 17.18
C PRO A 113 0.27 11.27 16.88
N GLY A 114 1.35 11.20 16.11
CA GLY A 114 2.04 9.95 15.80
C GLY A 114 1.28 9.02 14.87
N MET A 115 0.29 9.52 14.11
CA MET A 115 -0.44 8.74 13.10
C MET A 115 -0.01 9.14 11.68
N LEU A 116 0.62 8.24 10.95
CA LEU A 116 0.91 8.40 9.53
C LEU A 116 -0.28 7.92 8.70
N VAL A 117 -0.93 8.82 7.99
CA VAL A 117 -2.01 8.47 7.07
C VAL A 117 -1.43 8.25 5.67
N VAL A 118 -1.63 7.06 5.13
CA VAL A 118 -1.28 6.66 3.76
C VAL A 118 -2.56 6.36 3.00
N ARG A 119 -2.76 6.99 1.86
CA ARG A 119 -3.91 6.75 0.97
C ARG A 119 -3.48 5.92 -0.23
N ASP A 120 -4.18 4.83 -0.49
CA ASP A 120 -4.00 4.05 -1.71
C ASP A 120 -4.90 4.60 -2.82
N GLY A 121 -4.29 5.34 -3.74
CA GLY A 121 -4.95 6.02 -4.84
C GLY A 121 -5.11 7.52 -4.64
N ALA A 122 -5.49 8.23 -5.72
CA ALA A 122 -5.59 9.69 -5.75
C ALA A 122 -6.53 10.24 -4.66
N GLY A 123 -6.16 11.38 -4.09
CA GLY A 123 -6.91 12.08 -3.04
C GLY A 123 -6.06 13.19 -2.41
N ARG A 124 -6.58 13.83 -1.37
CA ARG A 124 -5.89 14.91 -0.64
C ARG A 124 -5.89 14.64 0.87
N GLY A 125 -5.04 15.33 1.59
CA GLY A 125 -5.04 15.41 3.05
C GLY A 125 -4.41 14.23 3.78
N ALA A 126 -4.03 13.15 3.08
CA ALA A 126 -3.16 12.12 3.65
C ALA A 126 -1.70 12.58 3.57
N ALA A 127 -0.89 12.20 4.54
CA ALA A 127 0.52 12.56 4.57
C ALA A 127 1.31 11.91 3.41
N ILE A 128 0.87 10.73 2.96
CA ILE A 128 1.42 10.07 1.77
C ILE A 128 0.26 9.57 0.91
N ILE A 129 0.37 9.76 -0.39
CA ILE A 129 -0.60 9.34 -1.39
C ILE A 129 0.12 8.43 -2.38
N LEU A 130 -0.25 7.16 -2.43
CA LEU A 130 0.21 6.22 -3.45
C LEU A 130 -0.54 6.49 -4.75
N VAL A 131 0.19 6.56 -5.84
CA VAL A 131 -0.36 6.86 -7.17
C VAL A 131 0.09 5.77 -8.13
N ASP A 132 -0.89 5.11 -8.74
CA ASP A 132 -0.62 4.17 -9.81
C ASP A 132 -0.18 4.96 -11.05
N GLY A 133 0.95 4.60 -11.62
CA GLY A 133 1.44 5.09 -12.90
C GLY A 133 1.39 3.98 -13.95
N ASP A 134 1.60 4.35 -15.22
CA ASP A 134 1.51 3.40 -16.34
C ASP A 134 2.51 2.23 -16.24
N GLU A 135 3.68 2.45 -15.63
CA GLU A 135 4.71 1.43 -15.48
C GLU A 135 5.24 1.29 -14.04
N HIS A 136 5.01 2.27 -13.17
CA HIS A 136 5.60 2.32 -11.83
C HIS A 136 4.66 2.96 -10.82
N ILE A 137 4.60 2.38 -9.62
CA ILE A 137 3.98 3.02 -8.47
C ILE A 137 4.82 4.22 -8.06
N ARG A 138 4.16 5.35 -7.87
CA ARG A 138 4.75 6.59 -7.37
C ARG A 138 4.02 7.05 -6.13
N PHE A 139 4.56 8.03 -5.45
CA PHE A 139 3.89 8.62 -4.29
C PHE A 139 4.13 10.12 -4.21
N ASP A 140 3.13 10.80 -3.67
CA ASP A 140 3.20 12.21 -3.29
C ASP A 140 3.27 12.31 -1.76
N VAL A 141 3.93 13.35 -1.28
CA VAL A 141 4.11 13.62 0.15
C VAL A 141 3.50 14.98 0.48
N ASP A 142 2.59 15.00 1.44
CA ASP A 142 2.06 16.23 2.05
C ASP A 142 2.71 16.43 3.41
N THR A 143 3.67 17.37 3.46
CA THR A 143 4.44 17.66 4.68
C THR A 143 3.62 18.39 5.73
N GLU A 144 2.60 19.16 5.33
CA GLU A 144 1.69 19.80 6.28
C GLU A 144 0.79 18.77 6.96
N ALA A 145 0.25 17.81 6.19
CA ALA A 145 -0.53 16.71 6.75
C ALA A 145 0.29 15.88 7.74
N ALA A 146 1.55 15.61 7.44
CA ALA A 146 2.46 14.93 8.37
C ALA A 146 2.69 15.76 9.65
N THR A 147 2.97 17.06 9.50
CA THR A 147 3.28 17.95 10.61
C THR A 147 2.09 18.12 11.55
N ARG A 148 0.85 18.13 11.04
CA ARG A 148 -0.36 18.16 11.89
C ARG A 148 -0.43 16.97 12.84
N ASN A 149 0.17 15.86 12.50
CA ASN A 149 0.27 14.66 13.33
C ASN A 149 1.62 14.56 14.08
N GLY A 150 2.42 15.61 14.09
CA GLY A 150 3.74 15.64 14.75
C GLY A 150 4.82 14.81 14.05
N LEU A 151 4.59 14.42 12.78
CA LEU A 151 5.52 13.62 11.98
C LEU A 151 6.42 14.52 11.13
N ARG A 152 7.61 14.01 10.81
CA ARG A 152 8.51 14.58 9.82
C ARG A 152 9.08 13.48 8.94
N PHE A 153 9.37 13.80 7.71
CA PHE A 153 9.98 12.85 6.78
C PHE A 153 11.48 13.10 6.64
N SER A 154 12.23 12.03 6.49
CA SER A 154 13.65 12.13 6.18
C SER A 154 13.83 12.72 4.77
N SER A 155 14.95 13.44 4.56
CA SER A 155 15.32 13.97 3.24
C SER A 155 15.45 12.86 2.17
N LYS A 156 15.75 11.63 2.60
CA LYS A 156 15.83 10.47 1.70
C LYS A 156 14.45 10.11 1.14
N LEU A 157 13.41 10.13 1.98
CA LEU A 157 12.03 9.87 1.54
C LEU A 157 11.54 10.98 0.62
N LEU A 158 11.77 12.25 1.00
CA LEU A 158 11.33 13.40 0.20
C LEU A 158 11.94 13.43 -1.21
N ARG A 159 13.19 12.99 -1.38
CA ARG A 159 13.84 12.91 -2.70
C ARG A 159 13.25 11.84 -3.61
N LEU A 160 12.58 10.84 -3.07
CA LEU A 160 11.94 9.76 -3.83
C LEU A 160 10.49 10.06 -4.18
N ALA A 161 9.90 11.07 -3.55
CA ALA A 161 8.54 11.51 -3.84
C ALA A 161 8.43 12.08 -5.26
N ARG A 162 7.31 11.81 -5.92
CA ARG A 162 6.96 12.45 -7.19
C ARG A 162 6.72 13.95 -7.00
N ASN A 163 5.94 14.29 -5.96
CA ASN A 163 5.66 15.66 -5.54
C ASN A 163 5.78 15.76 -4.01
N VAL A 164 6.28 16.92 -3.54
CA VAL A 164 6.26 17.33 -2.15
C VAL A 164 5.38 18.57 -2.06
N LEU A 165 4.29 18.45 -1.28
CA LEU A 165 3.24 19.46 -1.10
C LEU A 165 3.41 20.14 0.25
#